data_e13decb087988bae2f51a5c18a5ab40f
#
_entry.id   e13decb087988bae2f51a5c18a5ab40f
#
_cell.length_a   1.000
_cell.length_b   1.000
_cell.length_c   1.000
_cell.angle_alpha   90.00
_cell.angle_beta   90.00
_cell.angle_gamma   90.00
#
_symmetry.space_group_name_H-M   'P 1'
#
loop_
_entity.id
_entity.type
_entity.pdbx_description
1 polymer ?
#
loop_
_entity_poly.entity_id
_entity_poly.type
_entity_poly.pdbx_seq_one_letter_code
_entity_poly.pdbx_strand_id
1 'polypeptide(L)'
;LIELLAVILIIGLILGFSTYGIINAINSSKEKVTTLSEKSIKEAAETYATEKNDDSIYLIDITDKENKYFCITIEELMNKGLLDKKANIKSKDFDIHSYVLVKKNKVTMVNSKAEILTKDKANSNDYKVCMGNIVNEKVTDYPKLDNGTSYTDEIHVQFTDAKTNPSSTMSDKVCMYGDSSANIKETGVIEGNTCKLQGLKQNEKYYLKVCMKTSRGSYLCSNTESRSTLLVKKPTYTLSSNTLTIKYNNANINGEAKYYFKSTIKGTSNINVKRCTLSNNIFTCNGNTTTIEKNTWYQSSSNQINISYTTTGKVKVTARTVDKSNNYNESTKDFTINKYTITFNKEPADKIGGGTINITKSCYAISGQNCSITSPTIERKGYSIVGWNTAKGSTKSTWNVNTSKNISSSATYYPITKAYIVTIKFSTNNGSLTSPTVTSTGNTYKWRENNGIIERTNANGSTYSDSFFKIKYNGSTASDGLP
;
A
#
# COMPACT_ATOMS: atom_id res chain seq x y z
N LEU A 1 2.61 -40.22 -9.39
CA LEU A 1 1.85 -40.07 -8.12
C LEU A 1 1.74 -41.42 -7.40
N ILE A 2 1.40 -42.51 -8.12
CA ILE A 2 1.29 -43.86 -7.56
C ILE A 2 2.64 -44.40 -7.11
N GLU A 3 3.72 -44.15 -7.82
CA GLU A 3 5.07 -44.57 -7.46
C GLU A 3 5.59 -43.88 -6.20
N LEU A 4 5.27 -42.59 -6.02
CA LEU A 4 5.66 -41.83 -4.80
C LEU A 4 4.89 -42.33 -3.58
N LEU A 5 3.61 -42.68 -3.74
CA LEU A 5 2.78 -43.23 -2.68
C LEU A 5 3.28 -44.66 -2.26
N ALA A 6 3.72 -45.47 -3.22
CA ALA A 6 4.28 -46.76 -2.99
C ALA A 6 5.61 -46.70 -2.20
N VAL A 7 6.47 -45.71 -2.53
CA VAL A 7 7.73 -45.48 -1.83
C VAL A 7 7.51 -44.99 -0.40
N ILE A 8 6.54 -44.10 -0.17
CA ILE A 8 6.19 -43.62 1.17
C ILE A 8 5.60 -44.75 2.02
N LEU A 9 4.78 -45.60 1.41
CA LEU A 9 4.18 -46.76 2.10
C LEU A 9 5.21 -47.83 2.45
N ILE A 10 6.20 -48.06 1.59
CA ILE A 10 7.31 -48.98 1.85
C ILE A 10 8.24 -48.42 2.96
N ILE A 11 8.56 -47.13 2.90
CA ILE A 11 9.36 -46.48 3.95
C ILE A 11 8.63 -46.48 5.30
N GLY A 12 7.31 -46.20 5.30
CA GLY A 12 6.47 -46.28 6.51
C GLY A 12 6.38 -47.68 7.07
N LEU A 13 6.29 -48.70 6.23
CA LEU A 13 6.32 -50.13 6.66
C LEU A 13 7.69 -50.54 7.20
N ILE A 14 8.78 -50.11 6.55
CA ILE A 14 10.15 -50.41 7.02
C ILE A 14 10.43 -49.74 8.38
N LEU A 15 10.01 -48.48 8.56
CA LEU A 15 10.14 -47.76 9.81
C LEU A 15 9.21 -48.35 10.91
N GLY A 16 7.99 -48.77 10.56
CA GLY A 16 7.05 -49.39 11.49
C GLY A 16 7.49 -50.77 11.94
N PHE A 17 7.99 -51.61 11.03
CA PHE A 17 8.48 -52.96 11.40
C PHE A 17 9.85 -52.93 12.09
N SER A 18 10.73 -51.98 11.81
CA SER A 18 12.02 -51.87 12.48
C SER A 18 11.87 -51.46 13.95
N THR A 19 10.94 -50.55 14.26
CA THR A 19 10.69 -50.17 15.66
C THR A 19 9.96 -51.25 16.45
N TYR A 20 8.98 -51.91 15.85
CA TYR A 20 8.24 -53.00 16.52
C TYR A 20 9.08 -54.25 16.68
N GLY A 21 9.92 -54.57 15.70
CA GLY A 21 10.86 -55.74 15.78
C GLY A 21 11.95 -55.55 16.84
N ILE A 22 12.46 -54.32 16.95
CA ILE A 22 13.49 -53.99 17.96
C ILE A 22 12.91 -54.02 19.38
N ILE A 23 11.71 -53.49 19.60
CA ILE A 23 11.02 -53.51 20.91
C ILE A 23 10.66 -54.93 21.32
N ASN A 24 10.21 -55.77 20.40
CA ASN A 24 9.90 -57.17 20.72
C ASN A 24 11.16 -58.01 20.93
N ALA A 25 12.25 -57.79 20.20
CA ALA A 25 13.53 -58.42 20.44
C ALA A 25 14.13 -58.03 21.82
N ILE A 26 13.94 -56.79 22.23
CA ILE A 26 14.33 -56.29 23.56
C ILE A 26 13.47 -56.93 24.68
N ASN A 27 12.16 -57.10 24.44
CA ASN A 27 11.26 -57.66 25.46
C ASN A 27 11.36 -59.18 25.60
N SER A 28 11.73 -59.92 24.54
CA SER A 28 11.92 -61.37 24.62
C SER A 28 13.26 -61.79 25.22
N SER A 29 14.20 -60.84 25.39
CA SER A 29 15.52 -61.11 26.00
C SER A 29 15.56 -60.89 27.51
N LYS A 30 14.42 -60.66 28.18
CA LYS A 30 14.36 -60.23 29.59
C LYS A 30 14.65 -61.32 30.63
N GLU A 31 14.90 -62.56 30.25
CA GLU A 31 15.13 -63.63 31.21
C GLU A 31 16.54 -64.25 31.22
N LYS A 32 17.46 -63.82 30.36
CA LYS A 32 18.85 -64.27 30.43
C LYS A 32 19.76 -63.13 30.77
N VAL A 33 20.65 -63.29 31.73
CA VAL A 33 21.74 -62.33 31.97
C VAL A 33 22.49 -62.09 30.63
N THR A 34 22.15 -61.09 29.96
CA THR A 34 22.71 -60.73 28.64
C THR A 34 24.03 -59.99 28.83
N THR A 35 25.04 -60.41 28.12
CA THR A 35 26.29 -59.64 28.00
C THR A 35 26.05 -58.52 27.00
N LEU A 36 26.19 -57.30 27.44
CA LEU A 36 26.10 -56.17 26.52
C LEU A 36 27.28 -56.20 25.54
N SER A 37 26.97 -56.25 24.27
CA SER A 37 27.97 -56.11 23.22
C SER A 37 28.29 -54.63 22.97
N GLU A 38 29.49 -54.34 22.55
CA GLU A 38 29.89 -52.98 22.10
C GLU A 38 28.91 -52.41 21.05
N LYS A 39 28.46 -53.30 20.15
CA LYS A 39 27.47 -52.95 19.12
C LYS A 39 26.15 -52.49 19.69
N SER A 40 25.57 -53.23 20.66
CA SER A 40 24.28 -52.86 21.26
C SER A 40 24.35 -51.57 22.07
N ILE A 41 25.48 -51.27 22.68
CA ILE A 41 25.71 -50.03 23.42
C ILE A 41 25.76 -48.83 22.43
N LYS A 42 26.48 -48.97 21.32
CA LYS A 42 26.57 -47.92 20.28
C LYS A 42 25.22 -47.64 19.62
N GLU A 43 24.49 -48.69 19.23
CA GLU A 43 23.15 -48.57 18.65
C GLU A 43 22.15 -47.91 19.59
N ALA A 44 22.18 -48.20 20.89
CA ALA A 44 21.34 -47.55 21.88
C ALA A 44 21.64 -46.03 21.99
N ALA A 45 22.91 -45.63 21.95
CA ALA A 45 23.30 -44.24 22.01
C ALA A 45 22.92 -43.46 20.71
N GLU A 46 23.12 -44.09 19.54
CA GLU A 46 22.71 -43.54 18.25
C GLU A 46 21.19 -43.32 18.18
N THR A 47 20.41 -44.33 18.62
CA THR A 47 18.95 -44.24 18.67
C THR A 47 18.51 -43.10 19.57
N TYR A 48 19.05 -42.99 20.76
CA TYR A 48 18.70 -41.95 21.70
C TYR A 48 19.04 -40.53 21.17
N ALA A 49 20.24 -40.38 20.58
CA ALA A 49 20.65 -39.11 19.98
C ALA A 49 19.77 -38.72 18.80
N THR A 50 19.28 -39.69 18.02
CA THR A 50 18.40 -39.47 16.87
C THR A 50 16.96 -39.14 17.29
N GLU A 51 16.40 -39.87 18.26
CA GLU A 51 15.06 -39.68 18.78
C GLU A 51 14.89 -38.30 19.46
N LYS A 52 15.91 -37.92 20.25
CA LYS A 52 15.87 -36.65 20.94
C LYS A 52 15.99 -35.44 20.00
N ASN A 53 16.72 -35.56 18.89
CA ASN A 53 16.99 -34.52 17.86
C ASN A 53 16.95 -33.06 18.37
N ASP A 54 17.22 -32.89 19.66
CA ASP A 54 17.22 -31.63 20.39
C ASP A 54 18.67 -31.17 20.54
N ASP A 55 18.98 -30.02 19.96
CA ASP A 55 20.32 -29.44 20.04
C ASP A 55 20.80 -29.18 21.46
N SER A 56 19.88 -29.15 22.45
CA SER A 56 20.20 -28.96 23.87
C SER A 56 20.97 -30.14 24.51
N ILE A 57 20.90 -31.32 23.93
CA ILE A 57 21.64 -32.51 24.45
C ILE A 57 23.09 -32.54 23.95
N TYR A 58 23.45 -31.73 22.95
CA TYR A 58 24.78 -31.77 22.38
C TYR A 58 25.72 -30.75 23.06
N LEU A 59 26.86 -31.25 23.50
CA LEU A 59 27.98 -30.45 24.01
C LEU A 59 28.75 -29.84 22.82
N ILE A 60 29.28 -28.64 23.01
CA ILE A 60 30.05 -27.94 21.97
C ILE A 60 31.50 -27.83 22.41
N ASP A 61 32.39 -28.41 21.63
CA ASP A 61 33.82 -28.12 21.72
C ASP A 61 34.15 -26.88 20.85
N ILE A 62 34.81 -25.91 21.45
CA ILE A 62 35.21 -24.65 20.78
C ILE A 62 36.31 -24.93 19.75
N THR A 63 37.10 -25.96 19.95
CA THR A 63 38.21 -26.34 19.05
C THR A 63 37.73 -27.13 17.83
N ASP A 64 36.61 -27.83 17.94
CA ASP A 64 35.98 -28.52 16.81
C ASP A 64 34.94 -27.63 16.12
N LYS A 65 35.33 -27.09 14.97
CA LYS A 65 34.45 -26.20 14.17
C LYS A 65 33.35 -26.96 13.41
N GLU A 66 33.49 -28.27 13.26
CA GLU A 66 32.65 -29.08 12.39
C GLU A 66 31.55 -29.85 13.16
N ASN A 67 31.81 -30.27 14.42
CA ASN A 67 30.93 -31.16 15.13
C ASN A 67 30.45 -30.61 16.47
N LYS A 68 29.26 -31.07 16.86
CA LYS A 68 28.74 -31.08 18.25
C LYS A 68 28.84 -32.47 18.82
N TYR A 69 28.86 -32.58 20.12
CA TYR A 69 29.14 -33.83 20.84
C TYR A 69 27.96 -34.20 21.72
N PHE A 70 27.40 -35.38 21.53
CA PHE A 70 26.48 -35.98 22.48
C PHE A 70 27.23 -37.05 23.25
N CYS A 71 27.27 -36.90 24.58
CA CYS A 71 27.93 -37.84 25.48
C CYS A 71 26.91 -38.40 26.47
N ILE A 72 26.84 -39.68 26.57
CA ILE A 72 26.00 -40.37 27.53
C ILE A 72 26.77 -41.54 28.14
N THR A 73 26.64 -41.80 29.44
CA THR A 73 27.26 -42.96 30.05
C THR A 73 26.45 -44.23 29.74
N ILE A 74 27.10 -45.38 29.77
CA ILE A 74 26.41 -46.64 29.59
C ILE A 74 25.38 -46.83 30.71
N GLU A 75 25.71 -46.42 31.94
CA GLU A 75 24.79 -46.41 33.07
C GLU A 75 23.54 -45.58 32.84
N GLU A 76 23.68 -44.38 32.23
CA GLU A 76 22.55 -43.56 31.88
C GLU A 76 21.67 -44.19 30.78
N LEU A 77 22.26 -44.86 29.79
CA LEU A 77 21.51 -45.64 28.80
C LEU A 77 20.70 -46.76 29.44
N MET A 78 21.28 -47.45 30.45
CA MET A 78 20.58 -48.43 31.26
C MET A 78 19.45 -47.80 32.09
N ASN A 79 19.71 -46.65 32.72
CA ASN A 79 18.71 -45.96 33.54
C ASN A 79 17.52 -45.45 32.71
N LYS A 80 17.76 -45.10 31.47
CA LYS A 80 16.72 -44.69 30.49
C LYS A 80 15.97 -45.89 29.87
N GLY A 81 16.37 -47.12 30.21
CA GLY A 81 15.72 -48.33 29.70
C GLY A 81 16.10 -48.71 28.26
N LEU A 82 17.13 -48.08 27.71
CA LEU A 82 17.65 -48.36 26.37
C LEU A 82 18.59 -49.58 26.35
N LEU A 83 19.10 -49.93 27.49
CA LEU A 83 19.90 -51.14 27.73
C LEU A 83 19.36 -51.88 28.96
N ASP A 84 19.54 -53.21 29.00
CA ASP A 84 19.10 -53.99 30.13
C ASP A 84 19.93 -53.67 31.40
N LYS A 85 19.25 -53.26 32.46
CA LYS A 85 19.86 -52.89 33.75
C LYS A 85 20.59 -54.04 34.46
N LYS A 86 20.27 -55.32 34.12
CA LYS A 86 20.85 -56.48 34.69
C LYS A 86 21.97 -57.06 33.84
N ALA A 87 22.24 -56.43 32.68
CA ALA A 87 23.26 -56.97 31.80
C ALA A 87 24.68 -56.68 32.30
N ASN A 88 25.57 -57.65 32.10
CA ASN A 88 26.98 -57.54 32.45
C ASN A 88 27.82 -57.02 31.26
N ILE A 89 28.77 -56.14 31.55
CA ILE A 89 29.79 -55.73 30.61
C ILE A 89 31.04 -56.63 30.85
N LYS A 90 31.41 -57.42 29.82
CA LYS A 90 32.63 -58.25 29.84
C LYS A 90 33.76 -57.59 29.02
N SER A 91 34.00 -56.27 29.20
CA SER A 91 35.14 -55.63 28.58
C SER A 91 36.18 -55.24 29.62
N LYS A 92 37.46 -55.25 29.23
CA LYS A 92 38.55 -54.68 30.02
C LYS A 92 38.77 -53.22 29.74
N ASP A 93 38.24 -52.77 28.64
CA ASP A 93 38.55 -51.46 28.08
C ASP A 93 37.51 -50.39 28.43
N PHE A 94 36.28 -50.82 28.83
CA PHE A 94 35.20 -49.91 29.25
C PHE A 94 34.31 -50.59 30.30
N ASP A 95 33.59 -49.78 31.07
CA ASP A 95 32.65 -50.15 32.11
C ASP A 95 31.35 -49.32 32.02
N ILE A 96 30.44 -49.52 33.00
CA ILE A 96 29.15 -48.78 33.01
C ILE A 96 29.31 -47.27 33.10
N HIS A 97 30.41 -46.75 33.60
CA HIS A 97 30.71 -45.35 33.73
C HIS A 97 31.40 -44.75 32.49
N SER A 98 31.71 -45.61 31.51
CA SER A 98 32.32 -45.15 30.27
C SER A 98 31.35 -44.38 29.42
N TYR A 99 31.84 -43.31 28.79
CA TYR A 99 31.04 -42.49 27.89
C TYR A 99 30.89 -43.14 26.52
N VAL A 100 29.68 -42.97 25.95
CA VAL A 100 29.41 -43.22 24.54
C VAL A 100 29.21 -41.89 23.86
N LEU A 101 29.96 -41.64 22.82
CA LEU A 101 30.02 -40.40 22.08
C LEU A 101 29.33 -40.54 20.72
N VAL A 102 28.46 -39.59 20.39
CA VAL A 102 27.92 -39.41 19.05
C VAL A 102 28.26 -37.98 18.61
N LYS A 103 28.94 -37.81 17.48
CA LYS A 103 29.21 -36.50 16.89
C LYS A 103 28.09 -36.14 15.93
N LYS A 104 27.62 -34.90 15.98
CA LYS A 104 26.69 -34.34 15.01
C LYS A 104 27.36 -33.25 14.21
N ASN A 105 27.45 -33.41 12.91
CA ASN A 105 28.02 -32.38 12.05
C ASN A 105 27.15 -31.14 12.09
N LYS A 106 27.77 -29.97 12.31
CA LYS A 106 27.06 -28.66 12.43
C LYS A 106 26.41 -28.18 11.16
N VAL A 107 26.91 -28.61 10.00
CA VAL A 107 26.44 -28.18 8.69
C VAL A 107 25.40 -29.16 8.13
N THR A 108 25.74 -30.43 8.08
CA THR A 108 24.84 -31.46 7.50
C THR A 108 23.79 -31.94 8.48
N MET A 109 23.93 -31.63 9.79
CA MET A 109 23.06 -32.07 10.87
C MET A 109 22.93 -33.60 11.01
N VAL A 110 23.89 -34.33 10.45
CA VAL A 110 23.93 -35.81 10.49
C VAL A 110 24.76 -36.26 11.66
N ASN A 111 24.25 -37.27 12.40
CA ASN A 111 24.99 -37.95 13.47
C ASN A 111 26.01 -38.92 12.87
N SER A 112 27.19 -38.96 13.47
CA SER A 112 28.18 -40.03 13.20
C SER A 112 27.75 -41.34 13.88
N LYS A 113 28.42 -42.41 13.53
CA LYS A 113 28.34 -43.63 14.32
C LYS A 113 28.85 -43.39 15.74
N ALA A 114 28.20 -44.03 16.72
CA ALA A 114 28.61 -43.91 18.11
C ALA A 114 29.96 -44.58 18.38
N GLU A 115 30.72 -43.97 19.26
CA GLU A 115 32.01 -44.46 19.71
C GLU A 115 32.03 -44.60 21.25
N ILE A 116 32.48 -45.75 21.78
CA ILE A 116 32.71 -45.89 23.22
C ILE A 116 34.08 -45.32 23.52
N LEU A 117 34.13 -44.37 24.46
CA LEU A 117 35.38 -43.77 24.91
C LEU A 117 36.04 -44.70 25.94
N THR A 118 37.03 -45.44 25.51
CA THR A 118 37.78 -46.38 26.31
C THR A 118 38.85 -45.68 27.15
N LYS A 119 39.37 -46.37 28.19
CA LYS A 119 40.33 -45.81 29.16
C LYS A 119 41.65 -45.32 28.51
N ASP A 120 42.06 -45.92 27.42
CA ASP A 120 43.23 -45.52 26.65
C ASP A 120 43.05 -44.16 25.95
N LYS A 121 41.79 -43.73 25.74
CA LYS A 121 41.43 -42.44 25.16
C LYS A 121 41.29 -41.30 26.17
N ALA A 122 41.58 -41.51 27.44
CA ALA A 122 41.40 -40.55 28.54
C ALA A 122 42.07 -39.18 28.30
N ASN A 123 43.11 -39.11 27.47
CA ASN A 123 43.78 -37.87 27.07
C ASN A 123 43.27 -37.27 25.77
N SER A 124 42.35 -37.95 25.08
CA SER A 124 41.78 -37.43 23.85
C SER A 124 40.90 -36.19 24.12
N ASN A 125 40.79 -35.35 23.10
CA ASN A 125 39.89 -34.19 23.21
C ASN A 125 38.42 -34.62 23.38
N ASP A 126 38.02 -35.68 22.72
CA ASP A 126 36.69 -36.27 22.79
C ASP A 126 36.36 -36.74 24.25
N TYR A 127 37.32 -37.36 24.93
CA TYR A 127 37.18 -37.77 26.30
C TYR A 127 37.06 -36.58 27.25
N LYS A 128 37.87 -35.52 27.04
CA LYS A 128 37.80 -34.31 27.84
C LYS A 128 36.48 -33.57 27.67
N VAL A 129 35.91 -33.57 26.47
CA VAL A 129 34.59 -33.02 26.19
C VAL A 129 33.52 -33.74 27.02
N CYS A 130 33.51 -35.08 26.99
CA CYS A 130 32.52 -35.89 27.72
C CYS A 130 32.71 -35.83 29.23
N MET A 131 33.93 -35.73 29.74
CA MET A 131 34.23 -35.57 31.16
C MET A 131 33.93 -34.21 31.75
N GLY A 132 33.42 -33.26 30.95
CA GLY A 132 33.04 -31.94 31.43
C GLY A 132 34.24 -31.04 31.78
N ASN A 133 35.48 -31.39 31.35
CA ASN A 133 36.63 -30.51 31.49
C ASN A 133 36.57 -29.27 30.56
N ILE A 134 35.57 -29.23 29.72
CA ILE A 134 35.13 -28.05 29.00
C ILE A 134 33.93 -27.54 29.79
N VAL A 135 34.15 -26.51 30.53
CA VAL A 135 33.31 -25.78 31.47
C VAL A 135 31.82 -26.15 31.47
N ASN A 136 31.37 -26.80 32.52
CA ASN A 136 29.94 -27.01 32.80
C ASN A 136 29.21 -25.67 32.93
N GLU A 137 28.60 -25.26 31.85
CA GLU A 137 27.76 -24.07 31.78
C GLU A 137 26.30 -24.55 31.80
N LYS A 138 25.58 -24.23 32.87
CA LYS A 138 24.15 -24.49 32.95
C LYS A 138 23.40 -23.34 32.33
N VAL A 139 22.64 -23.59 31.28
CA VAL A 139 21.71 -22.61 30.73
C VAL A 139 20.56 -22.39 31.71
N THR A 140 20.37 -21.17 32.16
CA THR A 140 19.25 -20.77 33.02
C THR A 140 18.10 -20.22 32.21
N ASP A 141 18.39 -19.46 31.15
CA ASP A 141 17.41 -18.96 30.19
C ASP A 141 17.95 -19.10 28.77
N TYR A 142 17.14 -19.65 27.87
CA TYR A 142 17.44 -19.64 26.44
C TYR A 142 17.18 -18.27 25.83
N PRO A 143 17.76 -17.93 24.66
CA PRO A 143 17.40 -16.72 23.96
C PRO A 143 15.90 -16.72 23.71
N LYS A 144 15.27 -15.56 23.82
CA LYS A 144 13.84 -15.43 23.62
C LYS A 144 13.57 -14.32 22.61
N LEU A 145 12.66 -14.61 21.69
CA LEU A 145 12.10 -13.61 20.79
C LEU A 145 10.99 -12.86 21.53
N ASP A 146 11.04 -11.54 21.46
CA ASP A 146 10.08 -10.64 22.09
C ASP A 146 9.14 -10.03 21.04
N ASN A 147 8.46 -8.93 21.40
CA ASN A 147 7.60 -8.21 20.49
C ASN A 147 8.37 -7.69 19.27
N GLY A 148 7.68 -7.58 18.17
CA GLY A 148 8.25 -7.11 16.93
C GLY A 148 7.27 -6.31 16.09
N THR A 149 7.78 -5.66 15.06
CA THR A 149 7.00 -4.92 14.07
C THR A 149 7.15 -5.58 12.71
N SER A 150 6.03 -5.80 12.05
CA SER A 150 5.99 -6.30 10.67
C SER A 150 5.68 -5.17 9.71
N TYR A 151 6.34 -5.22 8.56
CA TYR A 151 6.13 -4.34 7.41
C TYR A 151 5.80 -5.18 6.18
N THR A 152 5.73 -4.57 5.02
CA THR A 152 5.37 -5.28 3.78
C THR A 152 6.48 -6.22 3.30
N ASP A 153 7.73 -5.85 3.54
CA ASP A 153 8.93 -6.55 3.08
C ASP A 153 9.98 -6.78 4.16
N GLU A 154 9.64 -6.44 5.40
CA GLU A 154 10.53 -6.59 6.55
C GLU A 154 9.77 -7.07 7.79
N ILE A 155 10.50 -7.76 8.66
CA ILE A 155 10.05 -8.10 10.02
C ILE A 155 11.19 -7.74 10.95
N HIS A 156 10.92 -6.91 11.95
CA HIS A 156 11.86 -6.54 13.00
C HIS A 156 11.39 -7.17 14.32
N VAL A 157 12.21 -8.02 14.93
CA VAL A 157 11.88 -8.69 16.19
C VAL A 157 12.99 -8.43 17.19
N GLN A 158 12.63 -7.96 18.35
CA GLN A 158 13.57 -7.85 19.48
C GLN A 158 13.79 -9.23 20.08
N PHE A 159 14.94 -9.41 20.70
CA PHE A 159 15.25 -10.65 21.43
C PHE A 159 16.06 -10.34 22.70
N THR A 160 15.95 -11.24 23.65
CA THR A 160 16.77 -11.25 24.86
C THR A 160 17.85 -12.32 24.75
N ASP A 161 19.02 -12.00 25.27
CA ASP A 161 20.15 -12.92 25.30
C ASP A 161 19.88 -14.08 26.27
N ALA A 162 20.50 -15.23 25.98
CA ALA A 162 20.53 -16.35 26.90
C ALA A 162 21.21 -15.96 28.20
N LYS A 163 20.86 -16.68 29.26
CA LYS A 163 21.55 -16.58 30.57
C LYS A 163 22.08 -17.94 30.96
N THR A 164 23.24 -17.93 31.58
CA THR A 164 23.94 -19.11 32.03
C THR A 164 24.44 -18.98 33.45
N ASN A 165 24.69 -20.10 34.10
CA ASN A 165 25.34 -20.16 35.40
C ASN A 165 26.55 -21.14 35.35
N PRO A 166 27.77 -20.67 35.55
CA PRO A 166 28.17 -19.26 35.76
C PRO A 166 27.90 -18.41 34.53
N SER A 167 27.75 -17.10 34.75
CA SER A 167 27.40 -16.12 33.68
C SER A 167 28.44 -16.07 32.58
N SER A 168 27.98 -16.12 31.34
CA SER A 168 28.80 -15.96 30.13
C SER A 168 28.36 -14.79 29.30
N THR A 169 29.29 -14.18 28.58
CA THR A 169 28.96 -13.20 27.54
C THR A 169 28.48 -13.90 26.29
N MET A 170 27.55 -13.26 25.56
CA MET A 170 26.98 -13.80 24.31
C MET A 170 27.66 -13.16 23.11
N SER A 171 28.10 -13.98 22.17
CA SER A 171 28.73 -13.60 20.89
C SER A 171 28.09 -14.34 19.73
N ASP A 172 28.58 -14.08 18.52
CA ASP A 172 28.18 -14.78 17.28
C ASP A 172 26.65 -14.91 17.15
N LYS A 173 25.93 -13.80 17.43
CA LYS A 173 24.48 -13.75 17.34
C LYS A 173 24.06 -13.88 15.89
N VAL A 174 23.17 -14.81 15.60
CA VAL A 174 22.63 -15.07 14.26
C VAL A 174 21.11 -15.12 14.35
N CYS A 175 20.44 -14.34 13.52
CA CYS A 175 19.02 -14.45 13.31
C CYS A 175 18.79 -15.31 12.06
N MET A 176 18.09 -16.41 12.19
CA MET A 176 17.79 -17.33 11.11
C MET A 176 16.29 -17.34 10.82
N TYR A 177 15.91 -17.42 9.53
CA TYR A 177 14.51 -17.50 9.15
C TYR A 177 14.29 -18.36 7.90
N GLY A 178 13.02 -18.64 7.60
CA GLY A 178 12.59 -19.40 6.44
C GLY A 178 11.08 -19.34 6.25
N ASP A 179 10.61 -19.89 5.16
CA ASP A 179 9.19 -19.98 4.78
C ASP A 179 8.43 -21.09 5.54
N SER A 180 9.15 -22.00 6.16
CA SER A 180 8.58 -23.07 6.98
C SER A 180 9.44 -23.32 8.21
N SER A 181 8.84 -23.91 9.26
CA SER A 181 9.56 -24.29 10.49
C SER A 181 10.63 -25.35 10.25
N ALA A 182 10.50 -26.14 9.19
CA ALA A 182 11.47 -27.18 8.80
C ALA A 182 12.61 -26.65 7.92
N ASN A 183 12.48 -25.43 7.35
CA ASN A 183 13.43 -24.86 6.39
C ASN A 183 13.89 -23.44 6.81
N ILE A 184 14.55 -23.35 7.97
CA ILE A 184 15.11 -22.09 8.50
C ILE A 184 16.58 -22.03 8.09
N LYS A 185 16.88 -21.40 6.94
CA LYS A 185 18.22 -21.36 6.33
C LYS A 185 18.72 -19.97 6.02
N GLU A 186 17.82 -19.02 5.81
CA GLU A 186 18.15 -17.62 5.50
C GLU A 186 18.64 -16.93 6.79
N THR A 187 19.48 -15.92 6.62
CA THR A 187 19.98 -15.12 7.74
C THR A 187 19.49 -13.68 7.66
N GLY A 188 18.94 -13.17 8.75
CA GLY A 188 18.59 -11.76 8.93
C GLY A 188 19.77 -10.94 9.44
N VAL A 189 19.61 -9.63 9.42
CA VAL A 189 20.58 -8.68 9.98
C VAL A 189 20.30 -8.49 11.46
N ILE A 190 21.36 -8.47 12.29
CA ILE A 190 21.25 -8.15 13.70
C ILE A 190 21.79 -6.75 13.95
N GLU A 191 20.96 -5.90 14.57
CA GLU A 191 21.33 -4.58 15.06
C GLU A 191 21.03 -4.49 16.57
N GLY A 192 22.07 -4.50 17.38
CA GLY A 192 21.92 -4.62 18.85
C GLY A 192 21.22 -5.94 19.20
N ASN A 193 20.07 -5.84 19.85
CA ASN A 193 19.21 -6.98 20.19
C ASN A 193 17.94 -7.03 19.29
N THR A 194 18.03 -6.53 18.08
CA THR A 194 16.94 -6.61 17.07
C THR A 194 17.39 -7.46 15.89
N CYS A 195 16.60 -8.46 15.58
CA CYS A 195 16.69 -9.25 14.36
C CYS A 195 15.83 -8.59 13.28
N LYS A 196 16.42 -8.24 12.14
CA LYS A 196 15.74 -7.66 10.98
C LYS A 196 15.78 -8.62 9.81
N LEU A 197 14.62 -9.08 9.39
CA LEU A 197 14.42 -9.83 8.16
C LEU A 197 14.07 -8.84 7.06
N GLN A 198 14.70 -8.94 5.89
CA GLN A 198 14.55 -7.97 4.82
C GLN A 198 14.35 -8.66 3.47
N GLY A 199 13.79 -7.94 2.49
CA GLY A 199 13.55 -8.46 1.15
C GLY A 199 12.45 -9.52 1.08
N LEU A 200 11.53 -9.51 2.02
CA LEU A 200 10.47 -10.50 2.17
C LEU A 200 9.31 -10.24 1.19
N LYS A 201 8.55 -11.27 0.89
CA LYS A 201 7.27 -11.14 0.17
C LYS A 201 6.19 -10.65 1.11
N GLN A 202 5.30 -9.81 0.62
CA GLN A 202 4.16 -9.32 1.40
C GLN A 202 3.14 -10.42 1.69
N ASN A 203 2.44 -10.30 2.84
CA ASN A 203 1.37 -11.22 3.28
C ASN A 203 1.80 -12.68 3.37
N GLU A 204 3.10 -12.91 3.62
CA GLU A 204 3.66 -14.23 3.78
C GLU A 204 4.05 -14.46 5.24
N LYS A 205 4.00 -15.72 5.67
CA LYS A 205 4.38 -16.15 7.00
C LYS A 205 5.82 -16.66 6.99
N TYR A 206 6.62 -16.12 7.90
CA TYR A 206 8.00 -16.51 8.09
C TYR A 206 8.22 -17.08 9.48
N TYR A 207 9.06 -18.10 9.56
CA TYR A 207 9.50 -18.74 10.80
C TYR A 207 10.91 -18.29 11.11
N LEU A 208 11.16 -17.92 12.36
CA LEU A 208 12.45 -17.36 12.76
C LEU A 208 12.88 -17.85 14.12
N LYS A 209 14.18 -17.87 14.33
CA LYS A 209 14.85 -18.13 15.60
C LYS A 209 16.14 -17.31 15.71
N VAL A 210 16.54 -16.99 16.90
CA VAL A 210 17.84 -16.36 17.19
C VAL A 210 18.73 -17.36 17.88
N CYS A 211 19.96 -17.46 17.41
CA CYS A 211 20.99 -18.29 18.01
C CYS A 211 22.18 -17.42 18.40
N MET A 212 22.90 -17.82 19.43
CA MET A 212 24.08 -17.13 19.94
C MET A 212 25.05 -18.12 20.57
N LYS A 213 26.31 -17.71 20.65
CA LYS A 213 27.36 -18.50 21.27
C LYS A 213 27.76 -17.88 22.59
N THR A 214 27.88 -18.68 23.62
CA THR A 214 28.41 -18.23 24.91
C THR A 214 29.92 -18.07 24.84
N SER A 215 30.53 -17.24 25.67
CA SER A 215 31.98 -17.12 25.79
C SER A 215 32.66 -18.43 26.20
N ARG A 216 31.88 -19.40 26.66
CA ARG A 216 32.34 -20.74 27.04
C ARG A 216 32.10 -21.77 25.94
N GLY A 217 31.52 -21.37 24.79
CA GLY A 217 31.40 -22.17 23.58
C GLY A 217 30.05 -22.84 23.35
N SER A 218 29.11 -22.78 24.31
CA SER A 218 27.75 -23.29 24.09
C SER A 218 27.05 -22.53 22.99
N TYR A 219 26.31 -23.22 22.09
CA TYR A 219 25.50 -22.61 21.05
C TYR A 219 24.02 -22.75 21.41
N LEU A 220 23.38 -21.63 21.65
CA LEU A 220 22.04 -21.56 22.20
C LEU A 220 21.08 -20.89 21.25
N CYS A 221 19.93 -21.49 21.00
CA CYS A 221 18.90 -20.94 20.12
C CYS A 221 17.58 -20.76 20.87
N SER A 222 16.82 -19.75 20.48
CA SER A 222 15.44 -19.58 20.90
C SER A 222 14.54 -20.68 20.32
N ASN A 223 13.34 -20.78 20.84
CA ASN A 223 12.27 -21.49 20.14
C ASN A 223 12.03 -20.82 18.77
N THR A 224 11.55 -21.61 17.82
CA THR A 224 11.11 -21.09 16.53
C THR A 224 9.76 -20.42 16.70
N GLU A 225 9.66 -19.17 16.31
CA GLU A 225 8.42 -18.43 16.26
C GLU A 225 8.03 -18.07 14.83
N SER A 226 6.82 -17.62 14.64
CA SER A 226 6.36 -17.18 13.33
C SER A 226 5.83 -15.75 13.37
N ARG A 227 6.09 -15.01 12.31
CA ARG A 227 5.58 -13.67 12.04
C ARG A 227 5.16 -13.59 10.58
N SER A 228 4.19 -12.73 10.29
CA SER A 228 3.77 -12.48 8.92
C SER A 228 4.08 -11.05 8.51
N THR A 229 4.50 -10.88 7.26
CA THR A 229 4.58 -9.56 6.64
C THR A 229 3.20 -9.00 6.38
N LEU A 230 3.10 -7.69 6.23
CA LEU A 230 1.85 -7.00 5.96
C LEU A 230 1.62 -6.85 4.45
N LEU A 231 0.38 -6.56 4.06
CA LEU A 231 0.06 -6.17 2.69
C LEU A 231 0.39 -4.70 2.45
N VAL A 232 0.94 -4.38 1.28
CA VAL A 232 0.95 -3.02 0.74
C VAL A 232 -0.49 -2.54 0.63
N LYS A 233 -0.80 -1.36 1.15
CA LYS A 233 -2.16 -0.81 1.07
C LYS A 233 -2.48 -0.30 -0.33
N LYS A 234 -3.70 -0.54 -0.78
CA LYS A 234 -4.21 -0.07 -2.09
C LYS A 234 -4.33 1.45 -2.13
N PRO A 235 -4.00 2.07 -3.27
CA PRO A 235 -4.35 3.46 -3.52
C PRO A 235 -5.86 3.69 -3.49
N THR A 236 -6.26 4.89 -3.08
CA THR A 236 -7.66 5.35 -3.04
C THR A 236 -7.87 6.51 -4.01
N TYR A 237 -9.13 6.79 -4.34
CA TYR A 237 -9.50 7.78 -5.35
C TYR A 237 -10.61 8.68 -4.85
N THR A 238 -10.49 9.98 -5.16
CA THR A 238 -11.58 10.96 -5.04
C THR A 238 -11.80 11.68 -6.37
N LEU A 239 -13.05 12.02 -6.65
CA LEU A 239 -13.48 12.64 -7.90
C LEU A 239 -14.05 14.03 -7.59
N SER A 240 -13.61 15.06 -8.32
CA SER A 240 -14.13 16.42 -8.18
C SER A 240 -14.02 17.15 -9.50
N SER A 241 -15.13 17.70 -9.99
CA SER A 241 -15.19 18.38 -11.28
C SER A 241 -14.64 17.48 -12.41
N ASN A 242 -13.60 17.89 -13.10
CA ASN A 242 -12.89 17.10 -14.11
C ASN A 242 -11.60 16.46 -13.61
N THR A 243 -11.40 16.41 -12.29
CA THR A 243 -10.14 16.00 -11.66
C THR A 243 -10.32 14.74 -10.84
N LEU A 244 -9.44 13.76 -11.07
CA LEU A 244 -9.23 12.60 -10.24
C LEU A 244 -8.07 12.87 -9.30
N THR A 245 -8.26 12.68 -8.01
CA THR A 245 -7.18 12.62 -7.01
C THR A 245 -6.88 11.16 -6.68
N ILE A 246 -5.63 10.76 -6.82
CA ILE A 246 -5.11 9.47 -6.35
C ILE A 246 -4.36 9.73 -5.05
N LYS A 247 -4.71 8.99 -4.00
CA LYS A 247 -4.01 9.02 -2.72
C LYS A 247 -3.43 7.64 -2.42
N TYR A 248 -2.11 7.58 -2.29
CA TYR A 248 -1.35 6.38 -1.95
C TYR A 248 -1.21 6.25 -0.44
N ASN A 249 -1.20 5.01 0.04
CA ASN A 249 -1.05 4.72 1.45
C ASN A 249 0.17 3.83 1.69
N ASN A 250 1.16 4.36 2.40
CA ASN A 250 2.42 3.70 2.72
C ASN A 250 2.54 3.25 4.18
N ALA A 251 1.44 3.22 4.93
CA ALA A 251 1.47 2.97 6.39
C ALA A 251 2.12 1.63 6.79
N ASN A 252 2.13 0.63 5.90
CA ASN A 252 2.74 -0.67 6.16
C ASN A 252 4.15 -0.82 5.56
N ILE A 253 4.69 0.23 4.92
CA ILE A 253 5.99 0.20 4.25
C ILE A 253 7.04 0.81 5.17
N ASN A 254 8.16 0.11 5.35
CA ASN A 254 9.31 0.64 6.06
C ASN A 254 10.26 1.31 5.06
N GLY A 255 10.40 2.64 5.18
CA GLY A 255 11.25 3.43 4.30
C GLY A 255 10.49 3.99 3.08
N GLU A 256 11.18 4.07 1.94
CA GLU A 256 10.68 4.73 0.73
C GLU A 256 9.67 3.88 -0.03
N ALA A 257 8.49 4.46 -0.30
CA ALA A 257 7.48 3.90 -1.19
C ALA A 257 7.55 4.58 -2.56
N LYS A 258 7.30 3.81 -3.62
CA LYS A 258 7.17 4.33 -4.98
C LYS A 258 5.73 4.27 -5.44
N TYR A 259 5.29 5.30 -6.16
CA TYR A 259 3.90 5.52 -6.55
C TYR A 259 3.77 5.56 -8.06
N TYR A 260 2.96 4.67 -8.63
CA TYR A 260 2.79 4.55 -10.07
C TYR A 260 1.32 4.63 -10.45
N PHE A 261 1.04 5.17 -11.63
CA PHE A 261 -0.30 5.18 -12.21
C PHE A 261 -0.25 5.17 -13.73
N LYS A 262 -1.36 4.77 -14.34
CA LYS A 262 -1.64 4.91 -15.78
C LYS A 262 -3.10 5.25 -16.01
N SER A 263 -3.39 5.96 -17.09
CA SER A 263 -4.74 6.34 -17.52
C SER A 263 -5.00 5.85 -18.94
N THR A 264 -6.23 5.46 -19.23
CA THR A 264 -6.62 5.04 -20.58
C THR A 264 -6.88 6.22 -21.52
N ILE A 265 -6.96 7.45 -21.03
CA ILE A 265 -7.06 8.67 -21.83
C ILE A 265 -6.03 9.70 -21.38
N LYS A 266 -5.79 10.68 -22.25
CA LYS A 266 -4.90 11.80 -21.99
C LYS A 266 -5.43 12.70 -20.86
N GLY A 267 -4.52 13.15 -20.00
CA GLY A 267 -4.80 14.05 -18.89
C GLY A 267 -3.62 14.95 -18.59
N THR A 268 -3.77 15.81 -17.56
CA THR A 268 -2.71 16.69 -17.08
C THR A 268 -2.56 16.51 -15.58
N SER A 269 -1.34 16.24 -15.15
CA SER A 269 -0.97 16.16 -13.73
C SER A 269 -0.72 17.53 -13.13
N ASN A 270 -1.05 17.73 -11.88
CA ASN A 270 -0.75 18.93 -11.12
C ASN A 270 0.73 19.06 -10.71
N ILE A 271 1.51 17.97 -10.82
CA ILE A 271 2.95 17.91 -10.53
C ILE A 271 3.70 17.23 -11.68
N ASN A 272 5.00 17.44 -11.75
CA ASN A 272 5.85 16.69 -12.66
C ASN A 272 5.91 15.20 -12.24
N VAL A 273 5.75 14.32 -13.22
CA VAL A 273 5.84 12.88 -13.08
C VAL A 273 6.85 12.32 -14.09
N LYS A 274 7.45 11.19 -13.78
CA LYS A 274 8.38 10.50 -14.68
C LYS A 274 7.61 9.48 -15.53
N ARG A 275 7.87 9.45 -16.83
CA ARG A 275 7.34 8.43 -17.71
C ARG A 275 8.04 7.09 -17.45
N CYS A 276 7.27 5.99 -17.40
CA CYS A 276 7.82 4.68 -17.06
C CYS A 276 7.45 3.61 -18.09
N THR A 277 8.35 2.65 -18.24
CA THR A 277 8.09 1.34 -18.85
C THR A 277 8.03 0.29 -17.76
N LEU A 278 7.17 -0.71 -17.93
CA LEU A 278 7.03 -1.83 -16.99
C LEU A 278 7.47 -3.11 -17.70
N SER A 279 8.49 -3.78 -17.17
CA SER A 279 8.94 -5.10 -17.64
C SER A 279 9.21 -5.99 -16.44
N ASN A 280 8.68 -7.20 -16.45
CA ASN A 280 8.82 -8.18 -15.35
C ASN A 280 8.49 -7.60 -13.95
N ASN A 281 7.43 -6.80 -13.87
CA ASN A 281 7.01 -6.06 -12.67
C ASN A 281 8.02 -5.02 -12.14
N ILE A 282 9.03 -4.68 -12.90
CA ILE A 282 10.02 -3.64 -12.56
C ILE A 282 9.75 -2.41 -13.44
N PHE A 283 9.66 -1.24 -12.80
CA PHE A 283 9.50 0.04 -13.47
C PHE A 283 10.85 0.70 -13.75
N THR A 284 11.06 1.09 -15.01
CA THR A 284 12.17 1.97 -15.42
C THR A 284 11.57 3.31 -15.83
N CYS A 285 11.95 4.39 -15.16
CA CYS A 285 11.34 5.71 -15.32
C CYS A 285 12.37 6.76 -15.70
N ASN A 286 12.00 7.61 -16.67
CA ASN A 286 12.84 8.71 -17.15
C ASN A 286 12.00 9.93 -17.56
N GLY A 287 12.66 11.06 -17.74
CA GLY A 287 12.05 12.31 -18.16
C GLY A 287 11.02 12.84 -17.16
N ASN A 288 10.72 14.11 -17.23
CA ASN A 288 9.71 14.77 -16.41
C ASN A 288 8.63 15.38 -17.31
N THR A 289 7.37 15.23 -16.95
CA THR A 289 6.24 15.80 -17.68
C THR A 289 5.05 16.00 -16.76
N THR A 290 4.18 16.94 -17.10
CA THR A 290 2.84 17.06 -16.54
C THR A 290 1.77 16.46 -17.45
N THR A 291 2.12 16.14 -18.71
CA THR A 291 1.21 15.53 -19.67
C THR A 291 1.16 14.02 -19.47
N ILE A 292 -0.04 13.52 -19.24
CA ILE A 292 -0.32 12.10 -19.11
C ILE A 292 -0.82 11.56 -20.44
N GLU A 293 -0.03 10.73 -21.08
CA GLU A 293 -0.40 10.07 -22.33
C GLU A 293 -1.18 8.76 -22.08
N LYS A 294 -2.00 8.41 -23.05
CA LYS A 294 -2.85 7.22 -23.01
C LYS A 294 -2.04 5.94 -22.77
N ASN A 295 -2.51 5.11 -21.84
CA ASN A 295 -1.96 3.78 -21.52
C ASN A 295 -0.48 3.74 -21.13
N THR A 296 0.08 4.86 -20.71
CA THR A 296 1.46 5.00 -20.30
C THR A 296 1.53 5.03 -18.77
N TRP A 297 2.50 4.31 -18.21
CA TRP A 297 2.79 4.36 -16.78
C TRP A 297 3.60 5.61 -16.42
N TYR A 298 3.31 6.16 -15.24
CA TYR A 298 4.00 7.31 -14.67
C TYR A 298 4.33 7.07 -13.21
N GLN A 299 5.49 7.57 -12.77
CA GLN A 299 5.89 7.62 -11.37
C GLN A 299 5.64 9.01 -10.80
N SER A 300 4.94 9.07 -9.68
CA SER A 300 4.76 10.28 -8.87
C SER A 300 5.83 10.35 -7.78
N SER A 301 6.35 11.54 -7.52
CA SER A 301 7.19 11.82 -6.34
C SER A 301 6.37 12.09 -5.07
N SER A 302 5.06 12.26 -5.21
CA SER A 302 4.13 12.53 -4.09
C SER A 302 3.19 11.36 -3.86
N ASN A 303 2.84 11.13 -2.59
CA ASN A 303 1.80 10.17 -2.20
C ASN A 303 0.37 10.63 -2.53
N GLN A 304 0.23 11.82 -3.10
CA GLN A 304 -1.03 12.33 -3.63
C GLN A 304 -0.79 13.05 -4.94
N ILE A 305 -1.62 12.76 -5.95
CA ILE A 305 -1.55 13.37 -7.27
C ILE A 305 -2.95 13.66 -7.77
N ASN A 306 -3.11 14.80 -8.46
CA ASN A 306 -4.33 15.20 -9.13
C ASN A 306 -4.13 15.12 -10.65
N ILE A 307 -5.08 14.50 -11.35
CA ILE A 307 -5.07 14.39 -12.80
C ILE A 307 -6.35 15.02 -13.32
N SER A 308 -6.21 16.08 -14.13
CA SER A 308 -7.32 16.78 -14.75
C SER A 308 -7.52 16.29 -16.18
N TYR A 309 -8.77 16.16 -16.60
CA TYR A 309 -9.17 15.65 -17.91
C TYR A 309 -9.96 16.70 -18.68
N THR A 310 -9.56 16.90 -19.93
CA THR A 310 -10.21 17.83 -20.90
C THR A 310 -10.64 17.11 -22.17
N THR A 311 -10.69 15.79 -22.15
CA THR A 311 -11.14 14.94 -23.26
C THR A 311 -12.27 14.03 -22.76
N THR A 312 -13.34 13.93 -23.54
CA THR A 312 -14.51 13.09 -23.21
C THR A 312 -14.20 11.61 -23.40
N GLY A 313 -14.87 10.77 -22.64
CA GLY A 313 -14.80 9.33 -22.79
C GLY A 313 -14.80 8.55 -21.49
N LYS A 314 -14.82 7.22 -21.61
CA LYS A 314 -14.65 6.30 -20.48
C LYS A 314 -13.17 6.24 -20.10
N VAL A 315 -12.91 6.47 -18.84
CA VAL A 315 -11.56 6.50 -18.26
C VAL A 315 -11.42 5.34 -17.29
N LYS A 316 -10.33 4.63 -17.42
CA LYS A 316 -9.86 3.68 -16.43
C LYS A 316 -8.49 4.12 -15.95
N VAL A 317 -8.38 4.39 -14.66
CA VAL A 317 -7.10 4.72 -14.01
C VAL A 317 -6.70 3.57 -13.12
N THR A 318 -5.50 3.07 -13.32
CA THR A 318 -4.87 2.06 -12.46
C THR A 318 -3.76 2.73 -11.68
N ALA A 319 -3.71 2.55 -10.38
CA ALA A 319 -2.65 3.06 -9.53
C ALA A 319 -2.05 1.95 -8.65
N ARG A 320 -0.75 2.04 -8.40
CA ARG A 320 0.04 1.03 -7.71
C ARG A 320 0.96 1.69 -6.69
N THR A 321 0.94 1.20 -5.45
CA THR A 321 1.96 1.48 -4.43
C THR A 321 2.95 0.33 -4.43
N VAL A 322 4.24 0.63 -4.39
CA VAL A 322 5.32 -0.36 -4.46
C VAL A 322 6.32 -0.08 -3.33
N ASP A 323 6.75 -1.10 -2.58
CA ASP A 323 7.82 -1.01 -1.61
C ASP A 323 9.22 -1.20 -2.25
N LYS A 324 10.28 -1.12 -1.45
CA LYS A 324 11.66 -1.26 -1.93
C LYS A 324 12.01 -2.67 -2.44
N SER A 325 11.26 -3.69 -2.02
CA SER A 325 11.41 -5.09 -2.43
C SER A 325 10.52 -5.47 -3.62
N ASN A 326 9.88 -4.47 -4.24
CA ASN A 326 8.93 -4.60 -5.36
C ASN A 326 7.63 -5.34 -5.02
N ASN A 327 7.29 -5.53 -3.74
CA ASN A 327 5.93 -5.89 -3.38
C ASN A 327 5.01 -4.71 -3.69
N TYR A 328 3.84 -5.00 -4.21
CA TYR A 328 2.90 -3.95 -4.59
C TYR A 328 1.45 -4.33 -4.33
N ASN A 329 0.62 -3.31 -4.23
CA ASN A 329 -0.80 -3.47 -4.35
C ASN A 329 -1.36 -2.42 -5.30
N GLU A 330 -2.40 -2.82 -6.01
CA GLU A 330 -2.96 -2.07 -7.12
C GLU A 330 -4.45 -1.86 -6.90
N SER A 331 -4.94 -0.73 -7.34
CA SER A 331 -6.37 -0.48 -7.45
C SER A 331 -6.69 0.20 -8.77
N THR A 332 -7.95 0.13 -9.14
CA THR A 332 -8.45 0.68 -10.39
C THR A 332 -9.69 1.50 -10.11
N LYS A 333 -9.84 2.63 -10.82
CA LYS A 333 -11.04 3.47 -10.79
C LYS A 333 -11.52 3.71 -12.22
N ASP A 334 -12.78 3.36 -12.46
CA ASP A 334 -13.49 3.64 -13.71
C ASP A 334 -14.44 4.82 -13.51
N PHE A 335 -14.51 5.72 -14.52
CA PHE A 335 -15.42 6.84 -14.56
C PHE A 335 -15.57 7.34 -16.02
N THR A 336 -16.47 8.28 -16.23
CA THR A 336 -16.68 8.89 -17.56
C THR A 336 -16.49 10.40 -17.46
N ILE A 337 -15.80 10.97 -18.44
CA ILE A 337 -15.69 12.43 -18.61
C ILE A 337 -16.74 12.87 -19.62
N ASN A 338 -17.60 13.78 -19.19
CA ASN A 338 -18.60 14.45 -20.02
C ASN A 338 -18.14 15.86 -20.36
N LYS A 339 -18.49 16.33 -21.55
CA LYS A 339 -18.37 17.74 -21.96
C LYS A 339 -19.74 18.37 -21.86
N TYR A 340 -19.86 19.45 -21.13
CA TYR A 340 -21.08 20.28 -21.09
C TYR A 340 -20.82 21.56 -21.84
N THR A 341 -21.80 21.96 -22.67
CA THR A 341 -21.72 23.11 -23.50
C THR A 341 -22.88 24.07 -23.17
N ILE A 342 -22.54 25.31 -22.84
CA ILE A 342 -23.51 26.36 -22.61
C ILE A 342 -23.42 27.34 -23.76
N THR A 343 -24.53 27.53 -24.45
CA THR A 343 -24.68 28.54 -25.48
C THR A 343 -25.40 29.74 -24.88
N PHE A 344 -24.77 30.90 -24.87
CA PHE A 344 -25.36 32.18 -24.53
C PHE A 344 -25.85 32.82 -25.82
N ASN A 345 -27.17 32.80 -25.98
CA ASN A 345 -27.79 33.44 -27.17
C ASN A 345 -27.71 34.97 -27.01
N LYS A 346 -27.39 35.67 -28.10
CA LYS A 346 -27.31 37.11 -28.08
C LYS A 346 -28.71 37.78 -28.02
N GLU A 347 -29.69 37.21 -28.71
CA GLU A 347 -31.01 37.81 -28.80
C GLU A 347 -31.81 37.72 -27.46
N PRO A 348 -32.41 38.81 -26.99
CA PRO A 348 -32.58 40.13 -27.65
C PRO A 348 -31.54 41.19 -27.23
N ALA A 349 -30.39 40.86 -26.72
CA ALA A 349 -29.34 41.82 -26.33
C ALA A 349 -28.66 42.44 -27.58
N ASP A 350 -28.08 43.63 -27.45
CA ASP A 350 -27.26 44.23 -28.47
C ASP A 350 -25.89 43.58 -28.55
N LYS A 351 -25.28 43.35 -27.35
CA LYS A 351 -23.99 42.67 -27.21
C LYS A 351 -24.01 41.73 -26.01
N ILE A 352 -23.22 40.69 -26.10
CA ILE A 352 -22.88 39.83 -24.98
C ILE A 352 -21.36 39.63 -24.94
N GLY A 353 -20.74 39.75 -23.73
CA GLY A 353 -19.30 39.66 -23.56
C GLY A 353 -18.52 40.63 -24.48
N GLY A 354 -19.09 41.80 -24.79
CA GLY A 354 -18.52 42.79 -25.71
C GLY A 354 -18.70 42.48 -27.20
N GLY A 355 -19.24 41.33 -27.60
CA GLY A 355 -19.44 40.89 -28.97
C GLY A 355 -20.92 40.92 -29.41
N THR A 356 -21.14 40.79 -30.72
CA THR A 356 -22.47 40.83 -31.37
C THR A 356 -22.98 39.47 -31.82
N ILE A 357 -22.30 38.37 -31.43
CA ILE A 357 -22.63 36.99 -31.79
C ILE A 357 -22.92 36.17 -30.54
N ASN A 358 -23.53 34.99 -30.72
CA ASN A 358 -23.70 34.00 -29.65
C ASN A 358 -22.34 33.56 -29.10
N ILE A 359 -22.27 33.33 -27.77
CA ILE A 359 -21.07 32.84 -27.12
C ILE A 359 -21.32 31.37 -26.69
N THR A 360 -20.43 30.48 -27.08
CA THR A 360 -20.45 29.10 -26.62
C THR A 360 -19.25 28.85 -25.70
N LYS A 361 -19.52 28.39 -24.48
CA LYS A 361 -18.50 27.98 -23.51
C LYS A 361 -18.69 26.51 -23.17
N SER A 362 -17.61 25.80 -22.99
CA SER A 362 -17.64 24.37 -22.59
C SER A 362 -16.80 24.12 -21.36
N CYS A 363 -17.21 23.17 -20.57
CA CYS A 363 -16.41 22.62 -19.48
C CYS A 363 -16.53 21.10 -19.44
N TYR A 364 -15.62 20.49 -18.73
CA TYR A 364 -15.55 19.03 -18.58
C TYR A 364 -15.80 18.65 -17.13
N ALA A 365 -16.56 17.58 -16.92
CA ALA A 365 -16.78 17.03 -15.58
C ALA A 365 -16.82 15.50 -15.61
N ILE A 366 -16.36 14.89 -14.55
CA ILE A 366 -16.56 13.48 -14.28
C ILE A 366 -18.05 13.23 -14.05
N SER A 367 -18.58 12.12 -14.55
CA SER A 367 -19.98 11.73 -14.36
C SER A 367 -20.38 11.81 -12.88
N GLY A 368 -21.48 12.49 -12.60
CA GLY A 368 -21.94 12.78 -11.23
C GLY A 368 -21.26 13.98 -10.56
N GLN A 369 -20.31 14.64 -11.25
CA GLN A 369 -19.69 15.88 -10.80
C GLN A 369 -20.14 17.06 -11.66
N ASN A 370 -19.89 18.27 -11.16
CA ASN A 370 -20.17 19.52 -11.86
C ASN A 370 -18.87 20.17 -12.31
N CYS A 371 -18.94 20.94 -13.39
CA CYS A 371 -17.90 21.89 -13.77
C CYS A 371 -18.43 23.32 -13.70
N SER A 372 -17.56 24.30 -13.74
CA SER A 372 -17.96 25.72 -13.58
C SER A 372 -17.78 26.49 -14.87
N ILE A 373 -18.75 27.32 -15.19
CA ILE A 373 -18.70 28.27 -16.29
C ILE A 373 -19.07 29.66 -15.76
N THR A 374 -18.35 30.68 -16.21
CA THR A 374 -18.69 32.11 -15.93
C THR A 374 -19.52 32.68 -17.09
N SER A 375 -20.68 33.22 -16.74
CA SER A 375 -21.58 33.89 -17.71
C SER A 375 -20.95 35.15 -18.28
N PRO A 376 -21.23 35.50 -19.53
CA PRO A 376 -20.80 36.79 -20.11
C PRO A 376 -21.62 37.94 -19.60
N THR A 377 -21.13 39.15 -19.85
CA THR A 377 -21.88 40.40 -19.69
C THR A 377 -22.97 40.53 -20.76
N ILE A 378 -23.98 41.34 -20.47
CA ILE A 378 -25.07 41.66 -21.39
C ILE A 378 -25.10 43.18 -21.55
N GLU A 379 -25.26 43.65 -22.78
CA GLU A 379 -25.51 45.05 -23.09
C GLU A 379 -26.78 45.14 -23.92
N ARG A 380 -27.70 46.03 -23.55
CA ARG A 380 -28.90 46.34 -24.31
C ARG A 380 -29.34 47.78 -24.03
N LYS A 381 -29.29 48.58 -25.05
CA LYS A 381 -29.68 50.00 -24.93
C LYS A 381 -31.15 50.12 -24.52
N GLY A 382 -31.45 50.99 -23.57
CA GLY A 382 -32.81 51.21 -23.07
C GLY A 382 -33.32 50.16 -22.08
N TYR A 383 -32.45 49.23 -21.61
CA TYR A 383 -32.87 48.16 -20.69
C TYR A 383 -31.87 48.01 -19.54
N SER A 384 -32.42 47.76 -18.38
CA SER A 384 -31.64 47.23 -17.25
C SER A 384 -31.36 45.73 -17.45
N ILE A 385 -30.17 45.29 -17.05
CA ILE A 385 -29.77 43.92 -17.17
C ILE A 385 -30.23 43.14 -15.96
N VAL A 386 -30.96 42.03 -16.16
CA VAL A 386 -31.47 41.14 -15.09
C VAL A 386 -30.58 39.93 -14.97
N GLY A 387 -30.08 39.37 -16.09
CA GLY A 387 -29.23 38.21 -16.10
C GLY A 387 -29.55 37.22 -17.22
N TRP A 388 -29.40 35.94 -16.96
CA TRP A 388 -29.60 34.87 -17.91
C TRP A 388 -30.66 33.87 -17.45
N ASN A 389 -31.41 33.30 -18.40
CA ASN A 389 -32.38 32.21 -18.14
C ASN A 389 -32.44 31.26 -19.35
N THR A 390 -32.72 29.99 -19.11
CA THR A 390 -32.94 28.99 -20.17
C THR A 390 -34.29 29.18 -20.87
N ALA A 391 -35.28 29.78 -20.21
CA ALA A 391 -36.56 30.13 -20.81
C ALA A 391 -36.46 31.47 -21.56
N LYS A 392 -36.60 31.42 -22.89
CA LYS A 392 -36.67 32.60 -23.72
C LYS A 392 -37.89 33.48 -23.32
N GLY A 393 -37.67 34.78 -23.13
CA GLY A 393 -38.74 35.71 -22.74
C GLY A 393 -39.08 35.68 -21.23
N SER A 394 -38.36 34.97 -20.39
CA SER A 394 -38.50 35.03 -18.93
C SER A 394 -38.27 36.47 -18.43
N THR A 395 -38.95 36.82 -17.33
CA THR A 395 -38.74 38.09 -16.61
C THR A 395 -37.79 37.96 -15.42
N LYS A 396 -37.41 36.71 -15.07
CA LYS A 396 -36.53 36.39 -13.92
C LYS A 396 -35.25 35.76 -14.44
N SER A 397 -34.12 36.15 -13.87
CA SER A 397 -32.86 35.46 -14.12
C SER A 397 -32.71 34.19 -13.26
N THR A 398 -32.06 33.19 -13.79
CA THR A 398 -31.58 31.99 -13.06
C THR A 398 -30.05 31.98 -12.94
N TRP A 399 -29.40 32.97 -13.55
CA TRP A 399 -27.95 33.15 -13.54
C TRP A 399 -27.58 34.63 -13.75
N ASN A 400 -26.83 35.19 -12.81
CA ASN A 400 -26.41 36.58 -12.92
C ASN A 400 -25.28 36.73 -13.96
N VAL A 401 -25.16 37.91 -14.53
CA VAL A 401 -24.05 38.24 -15.45
C VAL A 401 -22.71 38.22 -14.71
N ASN A 402 -21.66 37.83 -15.43
CA ASN A 402 -20.28 37.80 -14.96
C ASN A 402 -20.11 37.01 -13.65
N THR A 403 -20.93 35.97 -13.42
CA THR A 403 -20.83 35.10 -12.28
C THR A 403 -20.61 33.63 -12.69
N SER A 404 -19.98 32.85 -11.84
CA SER A 404 -19.76 31.40 -12.06
C SER A 404 -20.96 30.60 -11.59
N LYS A 405 -21.30 29.55 -12.34
CA LYS A 405 -22.36 28.59 -12.01
C LYS A 405 -21.87 27.18 -12.25
N ASN A 406 -22.24 26.27 -11.35
CA ASN A 406 -22.01 24.83 -11.50
C ASN A 406 -22.91 24.27 -12.60
N ILE A 407 -22.30 23.55 -13.55
CA ILE A 407 -22.94 22.97 -14.73
C ILE A 407 -22.92 21.47 -14.66
N SER A 408 -24.06 20.83 -14.80
CA SER A 408 -24.25 19.38 -14.85
C SER A 408 -24.92 18.90 -16.15
N SER A 409 -25.31 19.82 -17.03
CA SER A 409 -25.94 19.53 -18.34
C SER A 409 -25.71 20.67 -19.32
N SER A 410 -25.74 20.37 -20.61
CA SER A 410 -25.69 21.37 -21.66
C SER A 410 -27.02 22.13 -21.74
N ALA A 411 -26.96 23.44 -22.03
CA ALA A 411 -28.14 24.29 -22.14
C ALA A 411 -27.89 25.52 -22.97
N THR A 412 -28.96 26.13 -23.45
CA THR A 412 -28.93 27.46 -24.05
C THR A 412 -29.54 28.46 -23.09
N TYR A 413 -28.87 29.57 -22.89
CA TYR A 413 -29.32 30.70 -22.05
C TYR A 413 -29.61 31.90 -22.90
N TYR A 414 -30.67 32.61 -22.56
CA TYR A 414 -31.12 33.83 -23.20
C TYR A 414 -30.94 35.02 -22.25
N PRO A 415 -30.56 36.20 -22.74
CA PRO A 415 -30.39 37.38 -21.91
C PRO A 415 -31.76 37.85 -21.42
N ILE A 416 -31.84 38.12 -20.14
CA ILE A 416 -33.03 38.69 -19.50
C ILE A 416 -32.75 40.13 -19.18
N THR A 417 -33.58 40.99 -19.77
CA THR A 417 -33.46 42.43 -19.65
C THR A 417 -34.84 43.01 -19.33
N LYS A 418 -34.86 44.11 -18.61
CA LYS A 418 -36.08 44.82 -18.27
C LYS A 418 -36.00 46.24 -18.87
N ALA A 419 -36.95 46.59 -19.66
CA ALA A 419 -37.01 47.96 -20.23
C ALA A 419 -36.97 48.99 -19.11
N TYR A 420 -36.25 50.04 -19.35
CA TYR A 420 -36.36 51.19 -18.46
C TYR A 420 -37.76 51.78 -18.54
N ILE A 421 -38.27 52.22 -17.41
CA ILE A 421 -39.46 53.03 -17.35
C ILE A 421 -39.03 54.49 -17.56
N VAL A 422 -39.38 55.04 -18.68
CA VAL A 422 -39.12 56.45 -18.95
C VAL A 422 -40.38 57.28 -18.60
N THR A 423 -40.21 58.11 -17.59
CA THR A 423 -41.26 59.07 -17.23
C THR A 423 -40.94 60.40 -17.87
N ILE A 424 -41.80 60.82 -18.79
CA ILE A 424 -41.67 62.10 -19.45
C ILE A 424 -42.58 63.12 -18.68
N LYS A 425 -41.93 64.12 -18.09
CA LYS A 425 -42.64 65.20 -17.44
C LYS A 425 -42.59 66.41 -18.40
N PHE A 426 -43.78 66.85 -18.79
CA PHE A 426 -43.92 68.05 -19.58
C PHE A 426 -43.96 69.27 -18.61
N SER A 427 -43.09 70.24 -18.87
CA SER A 427 -43.10 71.48 -18.11
C SER A 427 -43.39 72.61 -19.08
N THR A 428 -44.36 73.45 -18.81
CA THR A 428 -44.68 74.60 -19.61
C THR A 428 -44.01 75.84 -18.99
N ASN A 429 -43.33 76.62 -19.82
CA ASN A 429 -42.85 77.95 -19.47
C ASN A 429 -44.04 78.90 -19.54
N ASN A 430 -44.69 79.22 -18.44
CA ASN A 430 -45.77 80.23 -18.34
C ASN A 430 -47.19 79.77 -18.62
N GLY A 431 -47.69 78.67 -18.14
CA GLY A 431 -49.10 78.30 -18.16
C GLY A 431 -49.42 77.08 -17.33
N SER A 432 -50.58 76.97 -16.69
CA SER A 432 -51.03 75.80 -15.97
C SER A 432 -51.46 74.70 -16.93
N LEU A 433 -50.63 73.79 -17.26
CA LEU A 433 -51.01 72.54 -17.88
C LEU A 433 -50.98 71.43 -16.79
N THR A 434 -52.05 70.72 -16.65
CA THR A 434 -52.05 69.39 -15.99
C THR A 434 -51.12 68.52 -16.77
N SER A 435 -49.95 68.30 -16.26
CA SER A 435 -48.91 67.58 -16.98
C SER A 435 -49.26 66.10 -17.12
N PRO A 436 -49.42 65.59 -18.33
CA PRO A 436 -49.55 64.15 -18.51
C PRO A 436 -48.15 63.52 -18.26
N THR A 437 -48.07 62.56 -17.31
CA THR A 437 -46.93 61.70 -17.20
C THR A 437 -47.11 60.51 -18.15
N VAL A 438 -46.29 60.43 -19.17
CA VAL A 438 -46.32 59.31 -20.09
C VAL A 438 -45.25 58.30 -19.61
N THR A 439 -45.68 57.14 -19.22
CA THR A 439 -44.80 56.01 -18.85
C THR A 439 -44.78 55.04 -20.02
N SER A 440 -43.62 54.75 -20.55
CA SER A 440 -43.44 53.75 -21.60
C SER A 440 -42.74 52.55 -21.03
N THR A 441 -43.24 51.34 -21.29
CA THR A 441 -42.64 50.05 -20.88
C THR A 441 -41.99 49.37 -22.09
N GLY A 442 -41.20 50.02 -22.85
CA GLY A 442 -40.27 49.52 -23.88
C GLY A 442 -40.82 48.59 -24.98
N ASN A 443 -41.94 47.91 -24.79
CA ASN A 443 -42.50 46.98 -25.78
C ASN A 443 -43.63 47.59 -26.63
N THR A 444 -44.18 48.71 -26.21
CA THR A 444 -45.37 49.30 -26.83
C THR A 444 -45.05 50.59 -27.68
N TYR A 445 -43.91 51.21 -27.40
CA TYR A 445 -43.50 52.40 -28.04
C TYR A 445 -42.02 52.39 -28.41
N LYS A 446 -41.67 52.75 -29.65
CA LYS A 446 -40.28 52.98 -30.07
C LYS A 446 -40.02 54.47 -29.96
N TRP A 447 -39.04 54.90 -29.21
CA TRP A 447 -38.55 56.24 -29.07
C TRP A 447 -37.23 56.33 -29.81
N ARG A 448 -37.05 57.38 -30.60
CA ARG A 448 -35.78 57.66 -31.25
C ARG A 448 -35.55 59.17 -31.24
N GLU A 449 -34.32 59.57 -31.21
CA GLU A 449 -33.92 60.91 -31.52
C GLU A 449 -33.67 61.00 -33.01
N ASN A 450 -34.21 62.07 -33.61
CA ASN A 450 -34.00 62.38 -34.99
C ASN A 450 -33.75 63.90 -35.08
N ASN A 451 -32.47 64.33 -35.28
CA ASN A 451 -32.05 65.72 -35.38
C ASN A 451 -32.57 66.64 -34.24
N GLY A 452 -32.44 66.18 -32.99
CA GLY A 452 -32.90 66.91 -31.80
C GLY A 452 -34.40 66.85 -31.54
N ILE A 453 -35.14 66.03 -32.31
CA ILE A 453 -36.57 65.78 -32.14
C ILE A 453 -36.75 64.40 -31.61
N ILE A 454 -37.50 64.24 -30.51
CA ILE A 454 -37.86 62.89 -29.97
C ILE A 454 -39.15 62.46 -30.63
N GLU A 455 -39.04 61.39 -31.40
CA GLU A 455 -40.17 60.80 -32.11
C GLU A 455 -40.66 59.56 -31.37
N ARG A 456 -41.96 59.44 -31.27
CA ARG A 456 -42.66 58.25 -30.75
C ARG A 456 -43.51 57.63 -31.85
N THR A 457 -43.33 56.38 -32.10
CA THR A 457 -44.23 55.60 -32.96
C THR A 457 -45.22 54.84 -32.09
N ASN A 458 -46.51 55.03 -32.24
CA ASN A 458 -47.58 54.29 -31.57
C ASN A 458 -47.88 52.99 -32.30
N ALA A 459 -48.78 52.17 -31.70
CA ALA A 459 -49.12 50.84 -32.21
C ALA A 459 -49.71 50.79 -33.60
N ASN A 460 -50.26 51.91 -34.11
CA ASN A 460 -50.82 52.04 -35.47
C ASN A 460 -49.86 52.61 -36.49
N GLY A 461 -48.58 52.75 -36.07
CA GLY A 461 -47.52 53.25 -37.01
C GLY A 461 -47.44 54.76 -37.17
N SER A 462 -48.32 55.54 -36.55
CA SER A 462 -48.25 57.03 -36.63
C SER A 462 -47.06 57.54 -35.82
N THR A 463 -46.25 58.42 -36.41
CA THR A 463 -45.11 59.06 -35.74
C THR A 463 -45.53 60.46 -35.29
N TYR A 464 -45.26 60.74 -34.01
CA TYR A 464 -45.44 62.05 -33.42
C TYR A 464 -44.08 62.66 -33.14
N SER A 465 -43.80 63.83 -33.66
CA SER A 465 -42.59 64.61 -33.38
C SER A 465 -42.95 65.90 -32.65
N ASP A 466 -42.13 66.22 -31.65
CA ASP A 466 -42.26 67.47 -30.94
C ASP A 466 -40.86 68.08 -30.68
N SER A 467 -40.61 69.22 -31.23
CA SER A 467 -39.34 69.96 -31.17
C SER A 467 -39.12 70.70 -29.85
N PHE A 468 -40.13 70.71 -28.98
CA PHE A 468 -40.07 71.51 -27.76
C PHE A 468 -39.60 70.76 -26.49
N PHE A 469 -39.35 69.49 -26.56
CA PHE A 469 -39.03 68.73 -25.39
C PHE A 469 -37.57 68.31 -25.31
N LYS A 470 -36.91 68.65 -24.20
CA LYS A 470 -35.62 68.09 -23.82
C LYS A 470 -35.85 66.95 -22.78
N ILE A 471 -35.50 65.76 -23.12
CA ILE A 471 -35.63 64.63 -22.22
C ILE A 471 -34.33 64.48 -21.43
N LYS A 472 -34.41 64.40 -20.10
CA LYS A 472 -33.31 64.04 -19.21
C LYS A 472 -33.46 62.60 -18.78
N TYR A 473 -32.43 61.81 -18.99
CA TYR A 473 -32.32 60.46 -18.43
C TYR A 473 -31.26 60.51 -17.32
N ASN A 474 -31.63 60.05 -16.13
CA ASN A 474 -30.76 60.07 -14.91
C ASN A 474 -30.08 61.45 -14.67
N GLY A 475 -30.80 62.52 -14.86
CA GLY A 475 -30.30 63.87 -14.59
C GLY A 475 -29.44 64.51 -15.71
N SER A 476 -29.04 63.73 -16.72
CA SER A 476 -28.30 64.24 -17.89
C SER A 476 -29.22 64.47 -19.06
N THR A 477 -28.92 65.46 -19.87
CA THR A 477 -29.62 65.68 -21.15
C THR A 477 -29.13 64.58 -22.10
N ALA A 478 -30.01 63.83 -22.70
CA ALA A 478 -29.62 62.83 -23.69
C ALA A 478 -29.12 63.54 -24.92
N SER A 479 -27.83 63.54 -25.18
CA SER A 479 -27.21 64.04 -26.41
C SER A 479 -27.22 63.01 -27.54
N ASP A 480 -27.43 61.72 -27.22
CA ASP A 480 -27.25 60.62 -28.17
C ASP A 480 -28.47 59.71 -28.30
N GLY A 481 -29.64 60.25 -28.19
CA GLY A 481 -30.90 59.52 -28.24
C GLY A 481 -31.21 58.78 -26.91
N LEU A 482 -32.50 58.52 -26.70
CA LEU A 482 -32.90 57.68 -25.60
C LEU A 482 -32.31 56.28 -25.76
N PRO A 483 -31.76 55.68 -24.66
CA PRO A 483 -31.14 54.37 -24.70
C PRO A 483 -32.13 53.28 -25.08
#